data_526d0121e1fa1b9669e9d6d5b501c94a
#
_entry.id   526d0121e1fa1b9669e9d6d5b501c94a
#
_cell.length_a   1.000
_cell.length_b   1.000
_cell.length_c   1.000
_cell.angle_alpha   90.00
_cell.angle_beta   90.00
_cell.angle_gamma   90.00
#
_symmetry.space_group_name_H-M   'P 1'
#
loop_
_entity.id
_entity.type
_entity.pdbx_description
1 polymer ?
#
loop_
_entity_poly.entity_id
_entity_poly.type
_entity_poly.pdbx_seq_one_letter_code
_entity_poly.pdbx_strand_id
1 'polypeptide(L)'
;YVVADDSRGLEIINESTEIESFFFREEVLTDPEAILGYIINDYDDRSETPFWTAYKQYVAESNDSWHTPGHSGGTSFRHSPYISDFYHFYGRNTFVGDLSVSVDSLGSLSDSSNCIGRAQQSAAATFESKHTYFVTNGSSTSNKIILQTLLRKGEKVIVDRNCHKSVHYGIMQSASAPIYLSSVLDPKYGIFAPPSLADIKQAIAENTDARLLVLTGCTYDGLLSDLRQVVAAAHEHGIKVFIDEAWFAYSLFHPAFRHYSAINAGADYVTHSAHKVVSAFSQSSYIHINDPDFDQDFFREIYNIHASTSPKYQLIASLDVCQKQLEMEGYKILNTLLKQVEEFKSQMAGLSRIKVLGPKDFARVFPHFATDNMGHDPLKILIDISKLNYSYKDVHKFLLDEIGLEIEKHTHSTILVLLTLGGTRSKIVRLYNALRKLDSGKAKLPRVTRNSKMPASLPPIDMACLPNEAFFGKRESLHWSDTV
;
A
#
# COMPACT_ATOMS: atom_id res chain seq x y z
N TYR A 1 -28.24 -1.16 -9.60
CA TYR A 1 -29.43 -0.72 -10.34
C TYR A 1 -30.66 -0.75 -9.43
N VAL A 2 -31.53 0.22 -9.56
CA VAL A 2 -32.81 0.28 -8.82
C VAL A 2 -33.96 0.55 -9.78
N VAL A 3 -35.17 0.16 -9.36
CA VAL A 3 -36.41 0.51 -10.07
C VAL A 3 -37.16 1.53 -9.22
N ALA A 4 -37.43 2.69 -9.78
CA ALA A 4 -38.22 3.74 -9.17
C ALA A 4 -39.67 3.68 -9.66
N ASP A 5 -40.64 3.78 -8.76
CA ASP A 5 -42.03 3.81 -9.14
C ASP A 5 -42.44 5.14 -9.79
N ASP A 6 -41.80 6.25 -9.37
CA ASP A 6 -42.04 7.59 -9.90
C ASP A 6 -40.86 8.53 -9.59
N SER A 7 -40.98 9.76 -10.03
CA SER A 7 -39.94 10.80 -9.88
C SER A 7 -39.65 11.21 -8.42
N ARG A 8 -40.44 10.83 -7.45
CA ARG A 8 -40.25 11.20 -6.03
C ARG A 8 -39.06 10.43 -5.42
N GLY A 9 -38.71 9.29 -6.01
CA GLY A 9 -37.53 8.51 -5.59
C GLY A 9 -36.19 9.08 -6.06
N LEU A 10 -36.18 10.03 -7.03
CA LEU A 10 -34.95 10.52 -7.65
C LEU A 10 -34.03 11.27 -6.71
N GLU A 11 -34.56 11.99 -5.72
CA GLU A 11 -33.74 12.70 -4.73
C GLU A 11 -32.91 11.70 -3.91
N ILE A 12 -33.54 10.62 -3.45
CA ILE A 12 -32.88 9.53 -2.69
C ILE A 12 -31.83 8.82 -3.55
N ILE A 13 -32.14 8.60 -4.83
CA ILE A 13 -31.24 7.96 -5.79
C ILE A 13 -30.01 8.85 -6.03
N ASN A 14 -30.21 10.15 -6.25
CA ASN A 14 -29.12 11.11 -6.53
C ASN A 14 -28.20 11.35 -5.32
N GLU A 15 -28.69 11.14 -4.10
CA GLU A 15 -27.89 11.24 -2.87
C GLU A 15 -27.12 9.95 -2.54
N SER A 16 -27.43 8.85 -3.20
CA SER A 16 -26.82 7.55 -2.93
C SER A 16 -25.60 7.30 -3.82
N THR A 17 -24.45 7.10 -3.19
CA THR A 17 -23.21 6.67 -3.86
C THR A 17 -23.19 5.18 -4.22
N GLU A 18 -24.21 4.43 -3.80
CA GLU A 18 -24.32 2.98 -4.04
C GLU A 18 -25.23 2.65 -5.24
N ILE A 19 -25.93 3.64 -5.79
CA ILE A 19 -26.85 3.46 -6.92
C ILE A 19 -26.17 3.93 -8.21
N GLU A 20 -25.83 3.00 -9.07
CA GLU A 20 -25.15 3.25 -10.33
C GLU A 20 -26.08 3.78 -11.43
N SER A 21 -27.31 3.24 -11.48
CA SER A 21 -28.33 3.61 -12.45
C SER A 21 -29.73 3.25 -11.95
N PHE A 22 -30.74 3.85 -12.52
CA PHE A 22 -32.11 3.53 -12.20
C PHE A 22 -32.97 3.45 -13.48
N PHE A 23 -34.10 2.74 -13.35
CA PHE A 23 -35.13 2.64 -14.39
C PHE A 23 -36.47 2.94 -13.76
N PHE A 24 -37.38 3.53 -14.52
CA PHE A 24 -38.74 3.63 -14.08
C PHE A 24 -39.48 2.30 -14.25
N ARG A 25 -40.40 2.02 -13.33
CA ARG A 25 -41.18 0.78 -13.37
C ARG A 25 -41.90 0.56 -14.70
N GLU A 26 -42.43 1.64 -15.28
CA GLU A 26 -43.09 1.56 -16.58
C GLU A 26 -42.15 1.14 -17.71
N GLU A 27 -40.92 1.59 -17.71
CA GLU A 27 -39.88 1.19 -18.68
C GLU A 27 -39.59 -0.30 -18.56
N VAL A 28 -39.37 -0.77 -17.32
CA VAL A 28 -39.11 -2.19 -17.03
C VAL A 28 -40.27 -3.08 -17.45
N LEU A 29 -41.53 -2.64 -17.24
CA LEU A 29 -42.70 -3.42 -17.62
C LEU A 29 -43.00 -3.36 -19.15
N THR A 30 -42.57 -2.28 -19.82
CA THR A 30 -42.81 -2.10 -21.25
C THR A 30 -41.82 -2.93 -22.10
N ASP A 31 -40.55 -2.95 -21.73
CA ASP A 31 -39.51 -3.71 -22.44
C ASP A 31 -38.45 -4.29 -21.48
N PRO A 32 -38.78 -5.36 -20.77
CA PRO A 32 -37.88 -5.98 -19.81
C PRO A 32 -36.62 -6.56 -20.47
N GLU A 33 -36.69 -6.98 -21.74
CA GLU A 33 -35.53 -7.55 -22.46
C GLU A 33 -34.53 -6.47 -22.82
N ALA A 34 -34.97 -5.29 -23.26
CA ALA A 34 -34.10 -4.17 -23.53
C ALA A 34 -33.40 -3.67 -22.25
N ILE A 35 -34.13 -3.57 -21.13
CA ILE A 35 -33.55 -3.20 -19.83
C ILE A 35 -32.53 -4.23 -19.36
N LEU A 36 -32.84 -5.53 -19.46
CA LEU A 36 -31.90 -6.59 -19.13
C LEU A 36 -30.66 -6.54 -20.03
N GLY A 37 -30.85 -6.33 -21.33
CA GLY A 37 -29.75 -6.16 -22.28
C GLY A 37 -28.85 -4.98 -21.94
N TYR A 38 -29.45 -3.83 -21.57
CA TYR A 38 -28.69 -2.68 -21.09
C TYR A 38 -27.87 -3.01 -19.82
N ILE A 39 -28.49 -3.61 -18.82
CA ILE A 39 -27.82 -3.98 -17.56
C ILE A 39 -26.64 -4.92 -17.82
N ILE A 40 -26.83 -5.95 -18.68
CA ILE A 40 -25.76 -6.90 -19.02
C ILE A 40 -24.60 -6.18 -19.71
N ASN A 41 -24.89 -5.39 -20.74
CA ASN A 41 -23.86 -4.66 -21.48
C ASN A 41 -23.10 -3.66 -20.59
N ASP A 42 -23.83 -2.89 -19.78
CA ASP A 42 -23.21 -1.94 -18.86
C ASP A 42 -22.37 -2.66 -17.79
N TYR A 43 -22.83 -3.81 -17.29
CA TYR A 43 -22.06 -4.64 -16.37
C TYR A 43 -20.78 -5.17 -17.02
N ASP A 44 -20.88 -5.70 -18.25
CA ASP A 44 -19.74 -6.25 -18.98
C ASP A 44 -18.72 -5.14 -19.29
N ASP A 45 -19.18 -3.97 -19.76
CA ASP A 45 -18.32 -2.81 -20.04
C ASP A 45 -17.59 -2.31 -18.77
N ARG A 46 -18.31 -2.17 -17.67
CA ARG A 46 -17.73 -1.75 -16.38
C ARG A 46 -16.81 -2.78 -15.77
N SER A 47 -17.12 -4.07 -15.92
CA SER A 47 -16.32 -5.15 -15.36
C SER A 47 -15.09 -5.50 -16.22
N GLU A 48 -14.94 -4.90 -17.40
CA GLU A 48 -13.80 -5.14 -18.28
C GLU A 48 -12.48 -4.86 -17.55
N THR A 49 -11.57 -5.81 -17.65
CA THR A 49 -10.19 -5.72 -17.20
C THR A 49 -9.28 -5.89 -18.40
N PRO A 50 -8.77 -4.80 -19.00
CA PRO A 50 -8.16 -4.83 -20.34
C PRO A 50 -7.05 -5.85 -20.52
N PHE A 51 -6.20 -6.02 -19.50
CA PHE A 51 -5.13 -7.01 -19.55
C PHE A 51 -5.62 -8.41 -19.12
N TRP A 52 -6.32 -8.52 -18.00
CA TRP A 52 -6.76 -9.82 -17.48
C TRP A 52 -7.72 -10.53 -18.42
N THR A 53 -8.62 -9.83 -19.07
CA THR A 53 -9.56 -10.40 -20.05
C THR A 53 -8.81 -10.96 -21.26
N ALA A 54 -7.89 -10.19 -21.85
CA ALA A 54 -7.08 -10.64 -22.98
C ALA A 54 -6.14 -11.80 -22.60
N TYR A 55 -5.55 -11.73 -21.40
CA TYR A 55 -4.66 -12.76 -20.87
C TYR A 55 -5.40 -14.11 -20.67
N LYS A 56 -6.61 -14.08 -20.08
CA LYS A 56 -7.44 -15.29 -19.95
C LYS A 56 -7.77 -15.90 -21.29
N GLN A 57 -8.16 -15.08 -22.26
CA GLN A 57 -8.49 -15.53 -23.59
C GLN A 57 -7.30 -16.22 -24.26
N TYR A 58 -6.13 -15.58 -24.25
CA TYR A 58 -4.91 -16.14 -24.79
C TYR A 58 -4.56 -17.51 -24.17
N VAL A 59 -4.65 -17.62 -22.84
CA VAL A 59 -4.41 -18.89 -22.13
C VAL A 59 -5.43 -19.96 -22.52
N ALA A 60 -6.70 -19.57 -22.75
CA ALA A 60 -7.77 -20.51 -23.17
C ALA A 60 -7.59 -21.04 -24.60
N GLU A 61 -7.01 -20.26 -25.50
CA GLU A 61 -6.69 -20.64 -26.86
C GLU A 61 -5.71 -21.84 -26.92
N SER A 62 -4.92 -22.01 -25.85
CA SER A 62 -3.98 -23.13 -25.70
C SER A 62 -3.00 -23.27 -26.87
N ASN A 63 -2.50 -22.17 -27.39
CA ASN A 63 -1.53 -22.15 -28.47
C ASN A 63 -0.26 -22.93 -28.11
N ASP A 64 0.29 -23.65 -29.07
CA ASP A 64 1.53 -24.40 -28.89
C ASP A 64 2.72 -23.43 -28.79
N SER A 65 3.33 -23.38 -27.62
CA SER A 65 4.37 -22.36 -27.29
C SER A 65 5.76 -22.86 -27.69
N TRP A 66 6.39 -22.17 -28.65
CA TRP A 66 7.76 -22.38 -29.09
C TRP A 66 8.70 -21.26 -28.60
N HIS A 67 8.33 -20.59 -27.55
CA HIS A 67 9.08 -19.49 -26.93
C HIS A 67 9.25 -19.72 -25.42
N THR A 68 9.97 -18.84 -24.74
CA THR A 68 10.11 -18.83 -23.30
C THR A 68 8.73 -18.66 -22.59
N PRO A 69 8.55 -19.19 -21.38
CA PRO A 69 9.52 -19.82 -20.47
C PRO A 69 9.82 -21.29 -20.81
N GLY A 70 11.03 -21.75 -20.45
CA GLY A 70 11.54 -23.08 -20.78
C GLY A 70 10.79 -24.27 -20.16
N HIS A 71 9.85 -24.07 -19.24
CA HIS A 71 9.01 -25.14 -18.70
C HIS A 71 7.84 -25.52 -19.63
N SER A 72 7.62 -24.80 -20.73
CA SER A 72 6.60 -25.09 -21.77
C SER A 72 5.23 -25.44 -21.16
N GLY A 73 4.55 -24.45 -20.57
CA GLY A 73 3.25 -24.64 -19.89
C GLY A 73 3.28 -25.65 -18.73
N GLY A 74 4.47 -25.88 -18.15
CA GLY A 74 4.67 -26.79 -17.01
C GLY A 74 4.96 -28.23 -17.39
N THR A 75 5.08 -28.55 -18.69
CA THR A 75 5.33 -29.93 -19.17
C THR A 75 6.61 -30.52 -18.57
N SER A 76 7.68 -29.71 -18.43
CA SER A 76 8.94 -30.15 -17.84
C SER A 76 8.80 -30.61 -16.37
N PHE A 77 7.86 -30.04 -15.61
CA PHE A 77 7.58 -30.44 -14.22
C PHE A 77 6.62 -31.62 -14.15
N ARG A 78 5.54 -31.58 -14.96
CA ARG A 78 4.42 -32.54 -14.91
C ARG A 78 4.88 -34.00 -15.07
N HIS A 79 5.85 -34.25 -15.94
CA HIS A 79 6.33 -35.57 -16.26
C HIS A 79 7.58 -36.01 -15.48
N SER A 80 8.06 -35.18 -14.59
CA SER A 80 9.22 -35.51 -13.75
C SER A 80 8.81 -36.42 -12.60
N PRO A 81 9.45 -37.59 -12.43
CA PRO A 81 9.19 -38.50 -11.30
C PRO A 81 9.70 -37.89 -9.96
N TYR A 82 10.49 -36.84 -10.00
CA TYR A 82 11.15 -36.24 -8.82
C TYR A 82 10.46 -34.99 -8.29
N ILE A 83 9.81 -34.19 -9.17
CA ILE A 83 9.32 -32.85 -8.84
C ILE A 83 7.91 -32.57 -9.37
N SER A 84 7.15 -33.61 -9.75
CA SER A 84 5.78 -33.43 -10.26
C SER A 84 4.81 -32.85 -9.22
N ASP A 85 5.11 -33.00 -7.92
CA ASP A 85 4.36 -32.39 -6.83
C ASP A 85 4.32 -30.87 -6.92
N PHE A 86 5.39 -30.23 -7.41
CA PHE A 86 5.43 -28.79 -7.67
C PHE A 86 4.36 -28.37 -8.69
N TYR A 87 4.20 -29.12 -9.79
CA TYR A 87 3.16 -28.87 -10.76
C TYR A 87 1.76 -29.06 -10.18
N HIS A 88 1.54 -30.12 -9.42
CA HIS A 88 0.24 -30.43 -8.82
C HIS A 88 -0.14 -29.42 -7.73
N PHE A 89 0.83 -28.91 -6.97
CA PHE A 89 0.60 -27.90 -5.94
C PHE A 89 0.11 -26.57 -6.55
N TYR A 90 0.77 -26.08 -7.60
CA TYR A 90 0.41 -24.79 -8.22
C TYR A 90 -0.74 -24.91 -9.23
N GLY A 91 -0.97 -26.07 -9.79
CA GLY A 91 -2.00 -26.32 -10.79
C GLY A 91 -1.66 -25.80 -12.20
N ARG A 92 -2.34 -26.37 -13.19
CA ARG A 92 -2.11 -26.11 -14.62
C ARG A 92 -2.08 -24.61 -14.96
N ASN A 93 -3.05 -23.85 -14.46
CA ASN A 93 -3.22 -22.44 -14.87
C ASN A 93 -2.02 -21.56 -14.50
N THR A 94 -1.33 -21.86 -13.41
CA THR A 94 -0.11 -21.14 -13.04
C THR A 94 0.97 -21.24 -14.09
N PHE A 95 1.14 -22.44 -14.70
CA PHE A 95 2.20 -22.69 -15.68
C PHE A 95 1.84 -22.26 -17.09
N VAL A 96 0.60 -22.51 -17.55
CA VAL A 96 0.17 -22.06 -18.89
C VAL A 96 0.00 -20.55 -18.95
N GLY A 97 -0.25 -19.91 -17.82
CA GLY A 97 -0.30 -18.47 -17.69
C GLY A 97 1.05 -17.80 -17.42
N ASP A 98 2.14 -18.55 -17.22
CA ASP A 98 3.47 -17.97 -17.09
C ASP A 98 4.04 -17.74 -18.50
N LEU A 99 3.69 -16.59 -19.05
CA LEU A 99 4.03 -16.15 -20.41
C LEU A 99 5.19 -15.16 -20.39
N SER A 100 5.73 -14.88 -21.56
CA SER A 100 6.77 -13.89 -21.77
C SER A 100 6.31 -12.78 -22.71
N VAL A 101 7.13 -11.74 -22.85
CA VAL A 101 6.93 -10.62 -23.80
C VAL A 101 6.87 -11.06 -25.28
N SER A 102 7.14 -12.32 -25.59
CA SER A 102 6.98 -12.85 -26.94
C SER A 102 5.53 -12.92 -27.43
N VAL A 103 4.56 -12.59 -26.55
CA VAL A 103 3.13 -12.55 -26.91
C VAL A 103 2.75 -11.10 -27.22
N ASP A 104 2.94 -10.70 -28.47
CA ASP A 104 2.72 -9.31 -28.92
C ASP A 104 1.32 -8.79 -28.64
N SER A 105 0.29 -9.64 -28.76
CA SER A 105 -1.11 -9.24 -28.52
C SER A 105 -1.38 -8.78 -27.08
N LEU A 106 -0.62 -9.27 -26.11
CA LEU A 106 -0.74 -8.88 -24.71
C LEU A 106 0.07 -7.61 -24.39
N GLY A 107 1.08 -7.29 -25.18
CA GLY A 107 1.90 -6.10 -25.04
C GLY A 107 3.11 -6.28 -24.13
N SER A 108 3.89 -5.21 -24.03
CA SER A 108 5.12 -5.11 -23.24
C SER A 108 4.95 -4.13 -22.09
N LEU A 109 5.37 -4.55 -20.90
CA LEU A 109 5.35 -3.67 -19.72
C LEU A 109 6.38 -2.55 -19.86
N SER A 110 7.53 -2.82 -20.49
CA SER A 110 8.58 -1.83 -20.76
C SER A 110 8.09 -0.68 -21.64
N ASP A 111 7.19 -0.97 -22.59
CA ASP A 111 6.68 0.02 -23.55
C ASP A 111 5.27 0.50 -23.20
N SER A 112 4.63 -0.08 -22.17
CA SER A 112 3.23 0.16 -21.82
C SER A 112 2.30 0.01 -23.04
N SER A 113 2.53 -1.04 -23.85
CA SER A 113 1.80 -1.24 -25.10
C SER A 113 0.58 -2.13 -24.97
N ASN A 114 -0.30 -2.08 -25.96
CA ASN A 114 -1.49 -2.95 -26.12
C ASN A 114 -2.36 -3.05 -24.86
N CYS A 115 -2.67 -4.27 -24.42
CA CYS A 115 -3.56 -4.51 -23.28
C CYS A 115 -2.97 -4.00 -21.97
N ILE A 116 -1.64 -4.03 -21.80
CA ILE A 116 -0.97 -3.51 -20.61
C ILE A 116 -1.13 -1.98 -20.54
N GLY A 117 -0.93 -1.28 -21.66
CA GLY A 117 -1.13 0.17 -21.73
C GLY A 117 -2.57 0.58 -21.40
N ARG A 118 -3.56 -0.15 -21.93
CA ARG A 118 -4.98 0.08 -21.60
C ARG A 118 -5.29 -0.17 -20.13
N ALA A 119 -4.72 -1.24 -19.53
CA ALA A 119 -4.90 -1.53 -18.11
C ALA A 119 -4.30 -0.43 -17.22
N GLN A 120 -3.14 0.13 -17.59
CA GLN A 120 -2.53 1.25 -16.90
C GLN A 120 -3.35 2.55 -17.05
N GLN A 121 -3.98 2.77 -18.20
CA GLN A 121 -4.90 3.91 -18.41
C GLN A 121 -6.18 3.76 -17.57
N SER A 122 -6.76 2.54 -17.53
CA SER A 122 -7.90 2.23 -16.65
C SER A 122 -7.55 2.48 -15.18
N ALA A 123 -6.38 2.01 -14.74
CA ALA A 123 -5.91 2.27 -13.38
C ALA A 123 -5.68 3.76 -13.11
N ALA A 124 -5.18 4.52 -14.08
CA ALA A 124 -5.02 5.97 -13.93
C ALA A 124 -6.38 6.67 -13.71
N ALA A 125 -7.42 6.27 -14.44
CA ALA A 125 -8.78 6.78 -14.24
C ALA A 125 -9.32 6.39 -12.85
N THR A 126 -9.20 5.11 -12.47
CA THR A 126 -9.66 4.60 -11.16
C THR A 126 -9.00 5.31 -9.98
N PHE A 127 -7.70 5.60 -10.07
CA PHE A 127 -6.95 6.30 -9.02
C PHE A 127 -6.91 7.84 -9.19
N GLU A 128 -7.67 8.40 -10.12
CA GLU A 128 -7.73 9.86 -10.33
C GLU A 128 -6.33 10.48 -10.58
N SER A 129 -5.47 9.77 -11.29
CA SER A 129 -4.13 10.23 -11.66
C SER A 129 -3.99 10.46 -13.17
N LYS A 130 -3.07 11.34 -13.58
CA LYS A 130 -2.79 11.56 -15.01
C LYS A 130 -2.17 10.33 -15.67
N HIS A 131 -1.26 9.68 -14.93
CA HIS A 131 -0.61 8.45 -15.38
C HIS A 131 -0.50 7.46 -14.21
N THR A 132 -0.69 6.18 -14.51
CA THR A 132 -0.41 5.08 -13.57
C THR A 132 0.43 4.03 -14.27
N TYR A 133 1.55 3.66 -13.65
CA TYR A 133 2.43 2.59 -14.15
C TYR A 133 2.40 1.40 -13.21
N PHE A 134 2.30 0.21 -13.81
CA PHE A 134 2.40 -1.05 -13.08
C PHE A 134 3.86 -1.39 -12.84
N VAL A 135 4.19 -1.84 -11.64
CA VAL A 135 5.53 -2.29 -11.25
C VAL A 135 5.46 -3.66 -10.62
N THR A 136 6.17 -4.63 -11.19
CA THR A 136 6.17 -6.04 -10.77
C THR A 136 7.32 -6.40 -9.81
N ASN A 137 8.13 -5.41 -9.42
CA ASN A 137 9.30 -5.58 -8.57
C ASN A 137 9.15 -4.90 -7.20
N GLY A 138 7.91 -4.60 -6.80
CA GLY A 138 7.53 -3.98 -5.52
C GLY A 138 7.73 -2.47 -5.48
N SER A 139 7.07 -1.83 -4.51
CA SER A 139 7.21 -0.38 -4.26
C SER A 139 8.65 0.03 -3.94
N SER A 140 9.50 -0.89 -3.49
CA SER A 140 10.93 -0.63 -3.35
C SER A 140 11.60 -0.27 -4.68
N THR A 141 11.13 -0.84 -5.79
CA THR A 141 11.58 -0.48 -7.13
C THR A 141 10.89 0.79 -7.59
N SER A 142 9.59 0.94 -7.33
CA SER A 142 8.85 2.18 -7.62
C SER A 142 9.52 3.41 -7.02
N ASN A 143 9.91 3.36 -5.74
CA ASN A 143 10.59 4.44 -5.05
C ASN A 143 11.92 4.81 -5.70
N LYS A 144 12.71 3.81 -6.13
CA LYS A 144 13.99 4.04 -6.81
C LYS A 144 13.79 4.65 -8.20
N ILE A 145 12.79 4.19 -8.95
CA ILE A 145 12.44 4.76 -10.25
C ILE A 145 12.11 6.25 -10.11
N ILE A 146 11.19 6.61 -9.21
CA ILE A 146 10.79 8.00 -8.98
C ILE A 146 11.98 8.87 -8.59
N LEU A 147 12.79 8.41 -7.62
CA LEU A 147 13.93 9.18 -7.14
C LEU A 147 14.99 9.41 -8.22
N GLN A 148 15.27 8.41 -9.07
CA GLN A 148 16.22 8.59 -10.17
C GLN A 148 15.65 9.35 -11.36
N THR A 149 14.32 9.34 -11.53
CA THR A 149 13.67 10.22 -12.51
C THR A 149 13.84 11.69 -12.11
N LEU A 150 13.68 12.01 -10.83
CA LEU A 150 13.59 13.39 -10.35
C LEU A 150 14.91 14.00 -9.88
N LEU A 151 15.85 13.18 -9.42
CA LEU A 151 17.06 13.66 -8.74
C LEU A 151 18.33 13.38 -9.56
N ARG A 152 19.26 14.34 -9.51
CA ARG A 152 20.61 14.24 -10.07
C ARG A 152 21.66 14.40 -8.97
N LYS A 153 22.91 14.10 -9.30
CA LYS A 153 24.04 14.23 -8.37
C LYS A 153 24.10 15.62 -7.75
N GLY A 154 24.11 15.66 -6.43
CA GLY A 154 24.23 16.88 -5.64
C GLY A 154 22.92 17.68 -5.46
N GLU A 155 21.84 17.34 -6.16
CA GLU A 155 20.55 17.98 -5.93
C GLU A 155 19.99 17.65 -4.54
N LYS A 156 19.39 18.65 -3.90
CA LYS A 156 18.85 18.51 -2.55
C LYS A 156 17.48 17.80 -2.56
N VAL A 157 17.29 16.91 -1.59
CA VAL A 157 16.02 16.25 -1.32
C VAL A 157 15.68 16.34 0.17
N ILE A 158 14.54 16.94 0.51
CA ILE A 158 14.01 16.94 1.88
C ILE A 158 13.31 15.60 2.10
N VAL A 159 13.67 14.87 3.16
CA VAL A 159 13.19 13.50 3.35
C VAL A 159 12.98 13.15 4.81
N ASP A 160 11.87 12.45 5.11
CA ASP A 160 11.66 11.86 6.44
C ASP A 160 12.74 10.81 6.73
N ARG A 161 13.44 10.98 7.85
CA ARG A 161 14.45 10.02 8.31
C ARG A 161 13.92 8.59 8.49
N ASN A 162 12.66 8.47 8.87
CA ASN A 162 11.98 7.17 9.08
C ASN A 162 11.30 6.63 7.82
N CYS A 163 11.67 7.11 6.63
CA CYS A 163 11.17 6.57 5.37
C CYS A 163 11.67 5.13 5.15
N HIS A 164 11.02 4.44 4.23
CA HIS A 164 11.42 3.07 3.87
C HIS A 164 12.84 3.06 3.27
N LYS A 165 13.63 2.02 3.58
CA LYS A 165 15.02 1.87 3.13
C LYS A 165 15.23 2.03 1.61
N SER A 166 14.20 1.76 0.78
CA SER A 166 14.28 1.95 -0.67
C SER A 166 14.38 3.41 -1.08
N VAL A 167 13.85 4.34 -0.27
CA VAL A 167 14.02 5.78 -0.47
C VAL A 167 15.48 6.15 -0.25
N HIS A 168 16.10 5.70 0.86
CA HIS A 168 17.53 5.91 1.10
C HIS A 168 18.41 5.31 -0.01
N TYR A 169 18.02 4.13 -0.53
CA TYR A 169 18.74 3.53 -1.67
C TYR A 169 18.58 4.33 -2.96
N GLY A 170 17.41 4.91 -3.21
CA GLY A 170 17.20 5.80 -4.35
C GLY A 170 18.03 7.08 -4.25
N ILE A 171 18.10 7.70 -3.07
CA ILE A 171 18.96 8.85 -2.76
C ILE A 171 20.44 8.49 -2.98
N MET A 172 20.87 7.35 -2.47
CA MET A 172 22.21 6.85 -2.66
C MET A 172 22.54 6.62 -4.15
N GLN A 173 21.61 6.02 -4.90
CA GLN A 173 21.79 5.74 -6.35
C GLN A 173 21.80 7.01 -7.21
N SER A 174 20.98 8.02 -6.89
CA SER A 174 20.97 9.32 -7.58
C SER A 174 22.17 10.21 -7.18
N ALA A 175 22.93 9.84 -6.14
CA ALA A 175 23.97 10.65 -5.53
C ALA A 175 23.47 12.05 -5.09
N SER A 176 22.20 12.16 -4.72
CA SER A 176 21.58 13.40 -4.24
C SER A 176 21.95 13.72 -2.79
N ALA A 177 21.72 14.96 -2.37
CA ALA A 177 22.04 15.47 -1.05
C ALA A 177 20.78 15.50 -0.16
N PRO A 178 20.58 14.54 0.78
CA PRO A 178 19.42 14.51 1.62
C PRO A 178 19.49 15.54 2.75
N ILE A 179 18.34 16.16 3.02
CA ILE A 179 18.04 16.98 4.20
C ILE A 179 17.04 16.17 5.02
N TYR A 180 17.51 15.57 6.10
CA TYR A 180 16.70 14.67 6.90
C TYR A 180 15.80 15.39 7.91
N LEU A 181 14.51 15.19 7.79
CA LEU A 181 13.53 15.54 8.81
C LEU A 181 13.52 14.48 9.93
N SER A 182 13.42 14.89 11.17
CA SER A 182 13.36 13.96 12.29
C SER A 182 11.92 13.53 12.55
N SER A 183 11.67 12.22 12.50
CA SER A 183 10.42 11.63 12.99
C SER A 183 10.40 11.61 14.51
N VAL A 184 9.21 11.72 15.11
CA VAL A 184 9.02 11.72 16.56
C VAL A 184 8.83 10.28 17.05
N LEU A 185 9.75 9.82 17.92
CA LEU A 185 9.65 8.49 18.55
C LEU A 185 8.85 8.59 19.86
N ASP A 186 7.82 7.75 20.01
CA ASP A 186 7.22 7.49 21.33
C ASP A 186 7.88 6.28 22.01
N PRO A 187 8.61 6.48 23.10
CA PRO A 187 9.32 5.40 23.78
C PRO A 187 8.39 4.42 24.50
N LYS A 188 7.16 4.81 24.82
CA LYS A 188 6.20 3.96 25.50
C LYS A 188 5.68 2.83 24.60
N TYR A 189 5.33 3.18 23.39
CA TYR A 189 4.76 2.23 22.42
C TYR A 189 5.80 1.73 21.41
N GLY A 190 6.96 2.38 21.30
CA GLY A 190 7.99 2.06 20.34
C GLY A 190 7.55 2.30 18.89
N ILE A 191 6.79 3.35 18.66
CA ILE A 191 6.26 3.76 17.37
C ILE A 191 6.73 5.16 17.00
N PHE A 192 6.70 5.46 15.69
CA PHE A 192 7.10 6.74 15.14
C PHE A 192 5.90 7.49 14.57
N ALA A 193 5.81 8.78 14.87
CA ALA A 193 4.97 9.72 14.12
C ALA A 193 5.77 10.37 12.99
N PRO A 194 5.10 10.81 11.91
CA PRO A 194 5.70 11.65 10.88
C PRO A 194 6.33 12.92 11.47
N PRO A 195 7.24 13.60 10.76
CA PRO A 195 7.71 14.94 11.10
C PRO A 195 6.53 15.91 11.24
N SER A 196 6.66 16.91 12.11
CA SER A 196 5.62 17.92 12.28
C SER A 196 5.49 18.81 11.03
N LEU A 197 4.30 19.33 10.79
CA LEU A 197 4.07 20.29 9.70
C LEU A 197 4.97 21.52 9.83
N ALA A 198 5.24 21.95 11.06
CA ALA A 198 6.15 23.08 11.34
C ALA A 198 7.58 22.77 10.89
N ASP A 199 8.11 21.59 11.26
CA ASP A 199 9.46 21.18 10.87
C ASP A 199 9.57 21.01 9.33
N ILE A 200 8.54 20.49 8.69
CA ILE A 200 8.50 20.34 7.23
C ILE A 200 8.53 21.73 6.56
N LYS A 201 7.67 22.66 7.00
CA LYS A 201 7.63 24.04 6.47
C LYS A 201 8.94 24.79 6.71
N GLN A 202 9.55 24.62 7.87
CA GLN A 202 10.86 25.20 8.16
C GLN A 202 11.93 24.66 7.21
N ALA A 203 12.01 23.34 7.03
CA ALA A 203 12.98 22.74 6.12
C ALA A 203 12.80 23.19 4.68
N ILE A 204 11.55 23.36 4.19
CA ILE A 204 11.24 23.94 2.89
C ILE A 204 11.76 25.37 2.79
N ALA A 205 11.46 26.22 3.78
CA ALA A 205 11.86 27.63 3.78
C ALA A 205 13.40 27.83 3.84
N GLU A 206 14.10 26.94 4.55
CA GLU A 206 15.56 26.96 4.63
C GLU A 206 16.27 26.36 3.41
N ASN A 207 15.53 25.61 2.56
CA ASN A 207 16.08 24.90 1.41
C ASN A 207 15.18 25.05 0.17
N THR A 208 14.92 26.28 -0.21
CA THR A 208 14.07 26.60 -1.38
C THR A 208 14.67 26.14 -2.72
N ASP A 209 15.94 25.73 -2.73
CA ASP A 209 16.63 25.11 -3.85
C ASP A 209 16.52 23.57 -3.85
N ALA A 210 15.79 22.97 -2.93
CA ALA A 210 15.52 21.54 -2.94
C ALA A 210 14.67 21.16 -4.16
N ARG A 211 15.03 20.05 -4.80
CA ARG A 211 14.33 19.56 -5.99
C ARG A 211 13.07 18.76 -5.62
N LEU A 212 13.10 18.06 -4.51
CA LEU A 212 12.10 17.09 -4.12
C LEU A 212 11.88 17.06 -2.61
N LEU A 213 10.62 16.92 -2.22
CA LEU A 213 10.20 16.54 -0.86
C LEU A 213 9.67 15.10 -0.89
N VAL A 214 10.19 14.24 -0.01
CA VAL A 214 9.78 12.83 0.10
C VAL A 214 9.27 12.53 1.49
N LEU A 215 8.01 12.14 1.62
CA LEU A 215 7.39 11.76 2.88
C LEU A 215 6.68 10.40 2.79
N THR A 216 6.42 9.81 3.95
CA THR A 216 5.56 8.64 4.11
C THR A 216 4.13 9.10 4.42
N GLY A 217 3.16 8.81 3.55
CA GLY A 217 1.75 9.23 3.73
C GLY A 217 1.05 8.50 4.87
N CYS A 218 1.32 7.21 5.01
CA CYS A 218 0.83 6.37 6.10
C CYS A 218 1.99 5.60 6.72
N THR A 219 2.25 5.80 8.01
CA THR A 219 3.31 5.07 8.71
C THR A 219 2.99 3.58 8.82
N TYR A 220 3.99 2.77 9.14
CA TYR A 220 3.82 1.34 9.37
C TYR A 220 2.73 1.05 10.42
N ASP A 221 2.67 1.88 11.47
CA ASP A 221 1.73 1.75 12.59
C ASP A 221 0.38 2.43 12.33
N GLY A 222 0.17 3.02 11.16
CA GLY A 222 -1.11 3.58 10.71
C GLY A 222 -1.32 5.06 10.99
N LEU A 223 -0.30 5.81 11.40
CA LEU A 223 -0.44 7.26 11.53
C LEU A 223 -0.45 7.91 10.14
N LEU A 224 -1.41 8.82 9.94
CA LEU A 224 -1.68 9.50 8.68
C LEU A 224 -1.36 10.99 8.81
N SER A 225 -0.70 11.56 7.81
CA SER A 225 -0.43 13.00 7.72
C SER A 225 -1.52 13.70 6.90
N ASP A 226 -1.93 14.91 7.29
CA ASP A 226 -2.68 15.80 6.39
C ASP A 226 -1.71 16.47 5.40
N LEU A 227 -1.64 15.90 4.22
CA LEU A 227 -0.62 16.25 3.23
C LEU A 227 -0.92 17.54 2.45
N ARG A 228 -2.15 18.07 2.48
CA ARG A 228 -2.55 19.22 1.65
C ARG A 228 -1.73 20.47 1.92
N GLN A 229 -1.51 20.80 3.21
CA GLN A 229 -0.69 21.95 3.58
C GLN A 229 0.79 21.74 3.25
N VAL A 230 1.25 20.50 3.29
CA VAL A 230 2.64 20.12 2.93
C VAL A 230 2.87 20.29 1.44
N VAL A 231 1.94 19.74 0.62
CA VAL A 231 2.00 19.86 -0.85
C VAL A 231 1.94 21.33 -1.28
N ALA A 232 0.99 22.11 -0.72
CA ALA A 232 0.89 23.53 -1.03
C ALA A 232 2.19 24.28 -0.72
N ALA A 233 2.76 24.08 0.47
CA ALA A 233 4.01 24.75 0.88
C ALA A 233 5.20 24.36 -0.01
N ALA A 234 5.31 23.10 -0.44
CA ALA A 234 6.36 22.67 -1.36
C ALA A 234 6.20 23.31 -2.76
N HIS A 235 4.98 23.31 -3.29
CA HIS A 235 4.67 23.86 -4.61
C HIS A 235 4.87 25.39 -4.67
N GLU A 236 4.61 26.13 -3.59
CA GLU A 236 4.93 27.57 -3.51
C GLU A 236 6.41 27.87 -3.78
N HIS A 237 7.29 26.93 -3.54
CA HIS A 237 8.73 27.01 -3.79
C HIS A 237 9.20 26.24 -5.03
N GLY A 238 8.27 25.68 -5.82
CA GLY A 238 8.60 24.86 -7.00
C GLY A 238 9.22 23.51 -6.69
N ILE A 239 9.09 23.04 -5.44
CA ILE A 239 9.60 21.74 -4.98
C ILE A 239 8.54 20.67 -5.31
N LYS A 240 8.93 19.63 -6.07
CA LYS A 240 8.07 18.48 -6.36
C LYS A 240 7.83 17.65 -5.10
N VAL A 241 6.68 16.97 -5.03
CA VAL A 241 6.31 16.15 -3.86
C VAL A 241 6.11 14.70 -4.27
N PHE A 242 6.89 13.82 -3.64
CA PHE A 242 6.73 12.37 -3.72
C PHE A 242 6.29 11.80 -2.38
N ILE A 243 5.17 11.07 -2.38
CA ILE A 243 4.64 10.41 -1.19
C ILE A 243 4.72 8.88 -1.34
N ASP A 244 5.46 8.24 -0.44
CA ASP A 244 5.42 6.80 -0.26
C ASP A 244 4.16 6.43 0.53
N GLU A 245 3.11 6.05 -0.18
CA GLU A 245 1.81 5.62 0.35
C GLU A 245 1.65 4.09 0.26
N ALA A 246 2.76 3.36 0.35
CA ALA A 246 2.80 1.90 0.20
C ALA A 246 1.85 1.14 1.15
N TRP A 247 1.43 1.74 2.25
CA TRP A 247 0.55 1.14 3.24
C TRP A 247 -0.88 1.66 3.20
N PHE A 248 -1.29 2.40 2.15
CA PHE A 248 -2.59 3.07 2.14
C PHE A 248 -3.23 3.13 0.74
N ALA A 249 -2.99 2.12 -0.08
CA ALA A 249 -3.43 2.04 -1.48
C ALA A 249 -4.97 2.12 -1.69
N TYR A 250 -5.76 2.01 -0.65
CA TYR A 250 -7.22 2.19 -0.68
C TYR A 250 -7.68 3.59 -0.28
N SER A 251 -6.77 4.54 -0.12
CA SER A 251 -7.05 5.87 0.45
C SER A 251 -8.17 6.65 -0.26
N LEU A 252 -8.30 6.52 -1.57
CA LEU A 252 -9.32 7.22 -2.37
C LEU A 252 -10.72 6.60 -2.28
N PHE A 253 -10.84 5.32 -1.92
CA PHE A 253 -12.05 4.54 -2.13
C PHE A 253 -13.03 4.57 -0.95
N HIS A 254 -12.80 5.43 0.06
CA HIS A 254 -13.75 5.65 1.14
C HIS A 254 -13.60 7.08 1.71
N PRO A 255 -14.70 7.80 2.00
CA PRO A 255 -14.66 9.18 2.51
C PRO A 255 -13.83 9.35 3.78
N ALA A 256 -13.82 8.36 4.68
CA ALA A 256 -13.04 8.40 5.91
C ALA A 256 -11.52 8.46 5.68
N PHE A 257 -11.05 8.05 4.51
CA PHE A 257 -9.63 7.98 4.16
C PHE A 257 -9.22 9.04 3.14
N ARG A 258 -10.14 9.44 2.26
CA ARG A 258 -9.87 10.31 1.11
C ARG A 258 -9.18 11.62 1.50
N HIS A 259 -9.50 12.18 2.66
CA HIS A 259 -8.86 13.38 3.18
C HIS A 259 -7.33 13.24 3.31
N TYR A 260 -6.85 12.04 3.66
CA TYR A 260 -5.43 11.74 3.88
C TYR A 260 -4.71 11.18 2.64
N SER A 261 -5.43 10.94 1.55
CA SER A 261 -4.83 10.43 0.32
C SER A 261 -3.84 11.41 -0.28
N ALA A 262 -2.66 10.92 -0.61
CA ALA A 262 -1.61 11.71 -1.27
C ALA A 262 -2.04 12.21 -2.65
N ILE A 263 -2.77 11.39 -3.41
CA ILE A 263 -3.31 11.78 -4.72
C ILE A 263 -4.32 12.92 -4.55
N ASN A 264 -5.26 12.78 -3.61
CA ASN A 264 -6.25 13.82 -3.33
C ASN A 264 -5.63 15.10 -2.74
N ALA A 265 -4.47 15.01 -2.11
CA ALA A 265 -3.70 16.16 -1.63
C ALA A 265 -2.93 16.90 -2.73
N GLY A 266 -2.85 16.34 -3.94
CA GLY A 266 -2.17 16.93 -5.09
C GLY A 266 -0.66 16.63 -5.17
N ALA A 267 -0.19 15.53 -4.56
CA ALA A 267 1.19 15.09 -4.70
C ALA A 267 1.54 14.76 -6.16
N ASP A 268 2.75 15.12 -6.59
CA ASP A 268 3.21 14.92 -7.96
C ASP A 268 3.45 13.45 -8.29
N TYR A 269 3.99 12.70 -7.31
CA TYR A 269 4.29 11.28 -7.43
C TYR A 269 3.81 10.52 -6.19
N VAL A 270 3.16 9.39 -6.38
CA VAL A 270 2.68 8.53 -5.30
C VAL A 270 3.00 7.08 -5.59
N THR A 271 3.50 6.35 -4.60
CA THR A 271 3.73 4.91 -4.68
C THR A 271 2.73 4.15 -3.83
N HIS A 272 2.03 3.17 -4.42
CA HIS A 272 1.21 2.20 -3.71
C HIS A 272 1.80 0.79 -3.79
N SER A 273 1.95 0.09 -2.65
CA SER A 273 2.17 -1.36 -2.63
C SER A 273 0.80 -2.06 -2.68
N ALA A 274 0.33 -2.39 -3.87
CA ALA A 274 -0.98 -3.01 -4.03
C ALA A 274 -1.12 -4.35 -3.27
N HIS A 275 -0.03 -5.08 -3.11
CA HIS A 275 -0.01 -6.36 -2.43
C HIS A 275 -0.11 -6.31 -0.89
N LYS A 276 0.07 -5.13 -0.25
CA LYS A 276 0.08 -5.03 1.21
C LYS A 276 -1.31 -4.95 1.80
N VAL A 277 -2.17 -4.14 1.21
CA VAL A 277 -3.46 -3.79 1.80
C VAL A 277 -4.64 -4.01 0.87
N VAL A 278 -4.40 -4.11 -0.45
CA VAL A 278 -5.41 -4.41 -1.47
C VAL A 278 -5.10 -5.74 -2.19
N SER A 279 -5.94 -6.17 -3.13
CA SER A 279 -6.02 -7.57 -3.57
C SER A 279 -5.02 -7.97 -4.67
N ALA A 280 -3.82 -7.38 -4.71
CA ALA A 280 -2.80 -7.78 -5.69
C ALA A 280 -1.83 -8.84 -5.15
N PHE A 281 -1.15 -9.54 -6.04
CA PHE A 281 -0.10 -10.50 -5.67
C PHE A 281 1.14 -9.79 -5.11
N SER A 282 1.89 -10.49 -4.27
CA SER A 282 3.17 -9.97 -3.72
C SER A 282 4.07 -9.45 -4.84
N GLN A 283 4.79 -8.37 -4.60
CA GLN A 283 5.59 -7.58 -5.54
C GLN A 283 4.80 -6.61 -6.43
N SER A 284 3.48 -6.68 -6.48
CA SER A 284 2.67 -5.75 -7.29
C SER A 284 2.62 -4.36 -6.65
N SER A 285 2.91 -3.34 -7.44
CA SER A 285 2.94 -1.93 -7.02
C SER A 285 2.45 -1.02 -8.14
N TYR A 286 1.92 0.15 -7.78
CA TYR A 286 1.61 1.25 -8.69
C TYR A 286 2.54 2.43 -8.45
N ILE A 287 2.87 3.15 -9.54
CA ILE A 287 3.37 4.52 -9.51
C ILE A 287 2.28 5.39 -10.13
N HIS A 288 1.77 6.35 -9.37
CA HIS A 288 0.83 7.36 -9.85
C HIS A 288 1.56 8.67 -10.04
N ILE A 289 1.29 9.37 -11.13
CA ILE A 289 1.96 10.60 -11.52
C ILE A 289 0.92 11.65 -11.89
N ASN A 290 1.02 12.81 -11.23
CA ASN A 290 0.21 14.00 -11.49
C ASN A 290 1.06 15.24 -11.86
N ASP A 291 2.37 15.07 -11.93
CA ASP A 291 3.35 16.12 -12.29
C ASP A 291 2.98 16.76 -13.64
N PRO A 292 2.79 18.09 -13.70
CA PRO A 292 2.53 18.77 -14.97
C PRO A 292 3.73 18.78 -15.92
N ASP A 293 4.96 18.67 -15.39
CA ASP A 293 6.22 18.69 -16.15
C ASP A 293 6.76 17.28 -16.39
N PHE A 294 5.93 16.25 -16.34
CA PHE A 294 6.33 14.86 -16.44
C PHE A 294 6.96 14.54 -17.80
N ASP A 295 8.23 14.16 -17.79
CA ASP A 295 8.97 13.64 -18.94
C ASP A 295 8.79 12.12 -19.02
N GLN A 296 7.84 11.70 -19.85
CA GLN A 296 7.47 10.30 -20.01
C GLN A 296 8.60 9.45 -20.62
N ASP A 297 9.35 10.00 -21.56
CA ASP A 297 10.40 9.26 -22.25
C ASP A 297 11.56 9.00 -21.30
N PHE A 298 12.01 10.03 -20.58
CA PHE A 298 13.06 9.86 -19.59
C PHE A 298 12.62 8.92 -18.44
N PHE A 299 11.41 9.07 -17.96
CA PHE A 299 10.86 8.15 -16.93
C PHE A 299 10.87 6.70 -17.42
N ARG A 300 10.52 6.45 -18.67
CA ARG A 300 10.51 5.11 -19.27
C ARG A 300 11.91 4.50 -19.30
N GLU A 301 12.93 5.26 -19.66
CA GLU A 301 14.31 4.80 -19.61
C GLU A 301 14.74 4.42 -18.18
N ILE A 302 14.43 5.26 -17.19
CA ILE A 302 14.71 4.96 -15.79
C ILE A 302 13.90 3.73 -15.30
N TYR A 303 12.64 3.63 -15.73
CA TYR A 303 11.82 2.46 -15.44
C TYR A 303 12.50 1.18 -15.97
N ASN A 304 12.95 1.19 -17.21
CA ASN A 304 13.58 0.05 -17.87
C ASN A 304 14.94 -0.34 -17.25
N ILE A 305 15.68 0.61 -16.68
CA ILE A 305 16.89 0.31 -15.89
C ILE A 305 16.58 -0.56 -14.67
N HIS A 306 15.41 -0.39 -14.06
CA HIS A 306 15.02 -1.08 -12.84
C HIS A 306 14.09 -2.27 -13.03
N ALA A 307 13.34 -2.31 -14.12
CA ALA A 307 12.38 -3.36 -14.41
C ALA A 307 13.04 -4.55 -15.14
N SER A 308 12.49 -5.74 -14.92
CA SER A 308 12.82 -6.91 -15.73
C SER A 308 12.17 -6.79 -17.10
N THR A 309 12.89 -7.15 -18.16
CA THR A 309 12.33 -7.31 -19.50
C THR A 309 11.40 -8.53 -19.63
N SER A 310 11.35 -9.39 -18.60
CA SER A 310 10.49 -10.57 -18.53
C SER A 310 9.59 -10.49 -17.30
N PRO A 311 8.64 -9.56 -17.23
CA PRO A 311 7.77 -9.42 -16.09
C PRO A 311 6.83 -10.62 -15.98
N LYS A 312 6.49 -11.02 -14.75
CA LYS A 312 5.52 -12.09 -14.52
C LYS A 312 4.10 -11.57 -14.81
N TYR A 313 3.44 -12.12 -15.82
CA TYR A 313 2.12 -11.65 -16.29
C TYR A 313 1.01 -11.81 -15.26
N GLN A 314 1.09 -12.83 -14.38
CA GLN A 314 0.17 -12.95 -13.25
C GLN A 314 0.21 -11.74 -12.31
N LEU A 315 1.37 -11.08 -12.15
CA LEU A 315 1.47 -9.85 -11.35
C LEU A 315 0.77 -8.68 -12.03
N ILE A 316 0.95 -8.55 -13.35
CA ILE A 316 0.26 -7.53 -14.16
C ILE A 316 -1.25 -7.75 -14.10
N ALA A 317 -1.72 -8.99 -14.29
CA ALA A 317 -3.12 -9.36 -14.18
C ALA A 317 -3.69 -9.03 -12.79
N SER A 318 -2.92 -9.30 -11.72
CA SER A 318 -3.37 -9.00 -10.36
C SER A 318 -3.51 -7.49 -10.11
N LEU A 319 -2.69 -6.64 -10.73
CA LEU A 319 -2.82 -5.19 -10.68
C LEU A 319 -4.08 -4.71 -11.42
N ASP A 320 -4.32 -5.24 -12.61
CA ASP A 320 -5.51 -4.89 -13.41
C ASP A 320 -6.82 -5.29 -12.70
N VAL A 321 -6.88 -6.51 -12.16
CA VAL A 321 -8.04 -6.98 -11.37
C VAL A 321 -8.21 -6.19 -10.07
N CYS A 322 -7.10 -5.85 -9.41
CA CYS A 322 -7.11 -5.13 -8.15
C CYS A 322 -7.69 -3.72 -8.30
N GLN A 323 -7.28 -2.97 -9.34
CA GLN A 323 -7.83 -1.64 -9.58
C GLN A 323 -9.33 -1.70 -9.89
N LYS A 324 -9.75 -2.70 -10.68
CA LYS A 324 -11.16 -2.90 -11.01
C LYS A 324 -12.00 -3.25 -9.77
N GLN A 325 -11.48 -4.11 -8.89
CA GLN A 325 -12.16 -4.42 -7.63
C GLN A 325 -12.31 -3.17 -6.75
N LEU A 326 -11.29 -2.32 -6.67
CA LEU A 326 -11.38 -1.08 -5.91
C LEU A 326 -12.42 -0.13 -6.49
N GLU A 327 -12.48 0.01 -7.81
CA GLU A 327 -13.47 0.83 -8.51
C GLU A 327 -14.90 0.36 -8.22
N MET A 328 -15.15 -0.94 -8.35
CA MET A 328 -16.51 -1.50 -8.27
C MET A 328 -16.99 -1.78 -6.85
N GLU A 329 -16.08 -2.16 -5.95
CA GLU A 329 -16.43 -2.68 -4.63
C GLU A 329 -15.70 -1.99 -3.48
N GLY A 330 -14.71 -1.13 -3.75
CA GLY A 330 -13.81 -0.56 -2.74
C GLY A 330 -14.56 0.10 -1.59
N TYR A 331 -15.52 0.96 -1.88
CA TYR A 331 -16.34 1.61 -0.86
C TYR A 331 -17.08 0.60 0.03
N LYS A 332 -17.79 -0.35 -0.58
CA LYS A 332 -18.60 -1.36 0.13
C LYS A 332 -17.75 -2.24 1.04
N ILE A 333 -16.61 -2.71 0.53
CA ILE A 333 -15.67 -3.55 1.30
C ILE A 333 -15.11 -2.75 2.48
N LEU A 334 -14.61 -1.54 2.25
CA LEU A 334 -14.01 -0.70 3.28
C LEU A 334 -15.04 -0.30 4.35
N ASN A 335 -16.25 0.08 3.95
CA ASN A 335 -17.34 0.39 4.88
C ASN A 335 -17.69 -0.81 5.80
N THR A 336 -17.72 -2.01 5.22
CA THR A 336 -17.94 -3.25 5.98
C THR A 336 -16.80 -3.50 6.99
N LEU A 337 -15.56 -3.34 6.57
CA LEU A 337 -14.39 -3.52 7.43
C LEU A 337 -14.36 -2.50 8.57
N LEU A 338 -14.68 -1.23 8.28
CA LEU A 338 -14.76 -0.17 9.30
C LEU A 338 -15.81 -0.48 10.36
N LYS A 339 -17.00 -0.93 9.96
CA LYS A 339 -18.05 -1.39 10.91
C LYS A 339 -17.54 -2.55 11.79
N GLN A 340 -16.85 -3.52 11.21
CA GLN A 340 -16.29 -4.64 11.96
C GLN A 340 -15.20 -4.20 12.96
N VAL A 341 -14.38 -3.21 12.59
CA VAL A 341 -13.37 -2.63 13.50
C VAL A 341 -14.05 -1.92 14.68
N GLU A 342 -15.12 -1.17 14.46
CA GLU A 342 -15.84 -0.49 15.54
C GLU A 342 -16.52 -1.50 16.49
N GLU A 343 -17.12 -2.58 15.96
CA GLU A 343 -17.62 -3.69 16.77
C GLU A 343 -16.50 -4.33 17.60
N PHE A 344 -15.34 -4.58 16.99
CA PHE A 344 -14.17 -5.13 17.68
C PHE A 344 -13.68 -4.20 18.80
N LYS A 345 -13.53 -2.91 18.54
CA LYS A 345 -13.11 -1.91 19.56
C LYS A 345 -14.09 -1.88 20.74
N SER A 346 -15.41 -1.97 20.46
CA SER A 346 -16.44 -2.02 21.50
C SER A 346 -16.31 -3.27 22.38
N GLN A 347 -16.02 -4.43 21.78
CA GLN A 347 -15.76 -5.66 22.54
C GLN A 347 -14.46 -5.56 23.35
N MET A 348 -13.41 -4.97 22.78
CA MET A 348 -12.12 -4.79 23.45
C MET A 348 -12.20 -3.85 24.65
N ALA A 349 -13.16 -2.93 24.70
CA ALA A 349 -13.37 -2.03 25.83
C ALA A 349 -13.69 -2.77 27.15
N GLY A 350 -14.15 -4.03 27.08
CA GLY A 350 -14.37 -4.89 28.25
C GLY A 350 -13.11 -5.55 28.81
N LEU A 351 -11.95 -5.43 28.15
CA LEU A 351 -10.68 -5.97 28.64
C LEU A 351 -9.97 -4.97 29.57
N SER A 352 -9.27 -5.49 30.57
CA SER A 352 -8.67 -4.66 31.63
C SER A 352 -7.20 -4.35 31.42
N ARG A 353 -6.46 -5.22 30.74
CA ARG A 353 -5.01 -5.14 30.57
C ARG A 353 -4.56 -4.94 29.11
N ILE A 354 -5.49 -5.06 28.17
CA ILE A 354 -5.26 -4.91 26.74
C ILE A 354 -6.17 -3.79 26.23
N LYS A 355 -5.63 -2.94 25.34
CA LYS A 355 -6.36 -1.81 24.80
C LYS A 355 -6.02 -1.63 23.31
N VAL A 356 -7.02 -1.36 22.47
CA VAL A 356 -6.78 -0.85 21.10
C VAL A 356 -6.44 0.64 21.20
N LEU A 357 -5.32 1.02 20.62
CA LEU A 357 -4.90 2.42 20.55
C LEU A 357 -5.71 3.16 19.48
N GLY A 358 -5.95 4.43 19.73
CA GLY A 358 -6.70 5.30 18.83
C GLY A 358 -6.27 6.75 18.91
N PRO A 359 -6.92 7.67 18.17
CA PRO A 359 -6.53 9.08 18.06
C PRO A 359 -6.30 9.77 19.40
N LYS A 360 -7.12 9.49 20.42
CA LYS A 360 -6.96 10.05 21.77
C LYS A 360 -5.66 9.60 22.46
N ASP A 361 -5.15 8.43 22.15
CA ASP A 361 -3.90 7.91 22.70
C ASP A 361 -2.71 8.54 21.98
N PHE A 362 -2.80 8.65 20.66
CA PHE A 362 -1.77 9.29 19.84
C PHE A 362 -1.62 10.78 20.16
N ALA A 363 -2.72 11.51 20.36
CA ALA A 363 -2.69 12.91 20.78
C ALA A 363 -2.02 13.14 22.16
N ARG A 364 -1.95 12.11 23.02
CA ARG A 364 -1.24 12.19 24.31
C ARG A 364 0.26 11.99 24.20
N VAL A 365 0.71 11.23 23.20
CA VAL A 365 2.13 10.87 23.06
C VAL A 365 2.83 11.65 21.95
N PHE A 366 2.09 12.19 21.00
CA PHE A 366 2.58 13.03 19.91
C PHE A 366 1.94 14.42 19.99
N PRO A 367 2.66 15.46 20.50
CA PRO A 367 2.09 16.79 20.69
C PRO A 367 1.49 17.42 19.43
N HIS A 368 2.08 17.15 18.27
CA HIS A 368 1.63 17.67 16.96
C HIS A 368 0.47 16.88 16.34
N PHE A 369 0.04 15.76 16.92
CA PHE A 369 -1.02 14.92 16.33
C PHE A 369 -2.31 15.70 16.09
N ALA A 370 -2.75 16.51 17.05
CA ALA A 370 -3.98 17.28 16.92
C ALA A 370 -3.77 18.59 16.14
N THR A 371 -2.65 19.28 16.34
CA THR A 371 -2.35 20.56 15.68
C THR A 371 -2.14 20.43 14.18
N ASP A 372 -1.58 19.29 13.75
CA ASP A 372 -1.29 19.00 12.36
C ASP A 372 -2.42 18.20 11.68
N ASN A 373 -3.57 18.09 12.35
CA ASN A 373 -4.75 17.36 11.84
C ASN A 373 -4.42 15.93 11.38
N MET A 374 -3.54 15.26 12.12
CA MET A 374 -3.14 13.88 11.81
C MET A 374 -4.29 12.90 12.06
N GLY A 375 -4.30 11.81 11.33
CA GLY A 375 -5.23 10.71 11.47
C GLY A 375 -4.57 9.39 11.88
N HIS A 376 -5.41 8.39 12.02
CA HIS A 376 -4.97 7.00 12.18
C HIS A 376 -5.86 6.09 11.35
N ASP A 377 -5.25 5.23 10.57
CA ASP A 377 -5.93 4.20 9.78
C ASP A 377 -6.50 3.11 10.71
N PRO A 378 -7.82 3.03 10.87
CA PRO A 378 -8.43 2.07 11.79
C PRO A 378 -8.26 0.61 11.37
N LEU A 379 -7.94 0.33 10.09
CA LEU A 379 -7.67 -1.02 9.58
C LEU A 379 -6.29 -1.54 10.00
N LYS A 380 -5.43 -0.66 10.51
CA LYS A 380 -4.19 -0.99 11.21
C LYS A 380 -4.44 -1.01 12.71
N ILE A 381 -4.85 -2.15 13.20
CA ILE A 381 -5.27 -2.31 14.60
C ILE A 381 -4.04 -2.42 15.49
N LEU A 382 -3.65 -1.32 16.10
CA LEU A 382 -2.53 -1.27 17.05
C LEU A 382 -3.04 -1.52 18.47
N ILE A 383 -2.50 -2.55 19.12
CA ILE A 383 -2.99 -3.06 20.39
C ILE A 383 -1.91 -2.92 21.45
N ASP A 384 -2.20 -2.15 22.50
CA ASP A 384 -1.36 -2.00 23.69
C ASP A 384 -1.46 -3.25 24.57
N ILE A 385 -0.33 -3.93 24.77
CA ILE A 385 -0.17 -5.09 25.64
C ILE A 385 0.78 -4.79 26.81
N SER A 386 1.10 -3.51 27.05
CA SER A 386 2.08 -3.11 28.08
C SER A 386 1.72 -3.51 29.50
N LYS A 387 0.41 -3.64 29.80
CA LYS A 387 -0.08 -4.06 31.12
C LYS A 387 -0.12 -5.60 31.30
N LEU A 388 0.23 -6.39 30.28
CA LEU A 388 0.43 -7.82 30.42
C LEU A 388 1.81 -8.08 31.04
N ASN A 389 1.83 -8.96 32.06
CA ASN A 389 3.08 -9.38 32.68
C ASN A 389 3.72 -10.56 31.90
N TYR A 390 3.70 -10.49 30.57
CA TYR A 390 4.30 -11.47 29.66
C TYR A 390 5.30 -10.77 28.76
N SER A 391 6.35 -11.47 28.30
CA SER A 391 7.21 -10.91 27.28
C SER A 391 6.43 -10.78 25.95
N TYR A 392 6.79 -9.79 25.13
CA TYR A 392 6.18 -9.67 23.80
C TYR A 392 6.48 -10.89 22.91
N LYS A 393 7.64 -11.54 23.11
CA LYS A 393 8.03 -12.76 22.40
C LYS A 393 7.10 -13.92 22.76
N ASP A 394 6.78 -14.09 24.04
CA ASP A 394 5.86 -15.15 24.50
C ASP A 394 4.43 -14.88 24.02
N VAL A 395 3.99 -13.62 24.00
CA VAL A 395 2.69 -13.24 23.43
C VAL A 395 2.63 -13.59 21.94
N HIS A 396 3.67 -13.24 21.16
CA HIS A 396 3.74 -13.57 19.74
C HIS A 396 3.72 -15.08 19.52
N LYS A 397 4.55 -15.81 20.26
CA LYS A 397 4.61 -17.28 20.18
C LYS A 397 3.28 -17.94 20.54
N PHE A 398 2.60 -17.46 21.57
CA PHE A 398 1.25 -17.93 21.93
C PHE A 398 0.23 -17.71 20.80
N LEU A 399 0.23 -16.52 20.18
CA LEU A 399 -0.67 -16.23 19.09
C LEU A 399 -0.40 -17.12 17.88
N LEU A 400 0.87 -17.36 17.54
CA LEU A 400 1.27 -18.18 16.41
C LEU A 400 1.07 -19.67 16.67
N ASP A 401 1.69 -20.21 17.70
CA ASP A 401 1.80 -21.66 17.92
C ASP A 401 0.53 -22.28 18.49
N GLU A 402 -0.14 -21.58 19.43
CA GLU A 402 -1.34 -22.14 20.10
C GLU A 402 -2.65 -21.72 19.43
N ILE A 403 -2.70 -20.55 18.77
CA ILE A 403 -3.94 -20.02 18.18
C ILE A 403 -3.89 -20.07 16.64
N GLY A 404 -2.71 -20.14 16.04
CA GLY A 404 -2.50 -20.06 14.60
C GLY A 404 -2.80 -18.64 14.06
N LEU A 405 -2.45 -17.61 14.82
CA LEU A 405 -2.58 -16.20 14.44
C LEU A 405 -1.19 -15.61 14.22
N GLU A 406 -0.86 -15.31 12.97
CA GLU A 406 0.33 -14.58 12.60
C GLU A 406 0.00 -13.07 12.56
N ILE A 407 0.78 -12.28 13.31
CA ILE A 407 0.60 -10.82 13.40
C ILE A 407 1.60 -10.10 12.51
N GLU A 408 1.30 -8.88 12.13
CA GLU A 408 2.15 -8.10 11.23
C GLU A 408 3.44 -7.63 11.92
N LYS A 409 3.33 -7.11 13.14
CA LYS A 409 4.46 -6.52 13.87
C LYS A 409 4.22 -6.58 15.37
N HIS A 410 5.30 -6.61 16.12
CA HIS A 410 5.26 -6.31 17.56
C HIS A 410 6.39 -5.34 17.95
N THR A 411 6.16 -4.57 18.99
CA THR A 411 7.17 -3.80 19.72
C THR A 411 7.31 -4.41 21.13
N HIS A 412 8.06 -3.75 22.00
CA HIS A 412 8.14 -4.15 23.40
C HIS A 412 6.79 -4.05 24.15
N SER A 413 5.84 -3.29 23.65
CA SER A 413 4.56 -3.00 24.35
C SER A 413 3.32 -3.06 23.47
N THR A 414 3.46 -3.17 22.16
CA THR A 414 2.34 -3.24 21.22
C THR A 414 2.43 -4.43 20.29
N ILE A 415 1.28 -4.84 19.76
CA ILE A 415 1.17 -5.69 18.57
C ILE A 415 0.34 -4.97 17.53
N LEU A 416 0.70 -5.14 16.26
CA LEU A 416 -0.02 -4.62 15.10
C LEU A 416 -0.64 -5.77 14.32
N VAL A 417 -1.92 -5.67 14.05
CA VAL A 417 -2.68 -6.56 13.15
C VAL A 417 -3.26 -5.75 12.00
N LEU A 418 -3.19 -6.30 10.80
CA LEU A 418 -3.74 -5.68 9.60
C LEU A 418 -5.09 -6.30 9.25
N LEU A 419 -6.07 -5.45 9.01
CA LEU A 419 -7.33 -5.83 8.40
C LEU A 419 -7.32 -5.34 6.96
N THR A 420 -6.91 -6.22 6.04
CA THR A 420 -6.85 -5.93 4.59
C THR A 420 -8.22 -6.16 3.94
N LEU A 421 -8.35 -5.88 2.63
CA LEU A 421 -9.61 -6.12 1.89
C LEU A 421 -10.12 -7.56 2.03
N GLY A 422 -9.23 -8.54 2.25
CA GLY A 422 -9.57 -9.94 2.55
C GLY A 422 -9.91 -10.22 4.03
N GLY A 423 -10.15 -9.18 4.83
CA GLY A 423 -10.54 -9.31 6.23
C GLY A 423 -11.92 -9.97 6.39
N THR A 424 -12.05 -10.88 7.34
CA THR A 424 -13.32 -11.57 7.63
C THR A 424 -13.71 -11.45 9.09
N ARG A 425 -15.01 -11.49 9.37
CA ARG A 425 -15.54 -11.49 10.74
C ARG A 425 -14.96 -12.62 11.59
N SER A 426 -14.74 -13.80 10.99
CA SER A 426 -14.17 -14.95 11.72
C SER A 426 -12.72 -14.69 12.19
N LYS A 427 -11.90 -14.01 11.39
CA LYS A 427 -10.55 -13.59 11.79
C LYS A 427 -10.60 -12.65 13.01
N ILE A 428 -11.51 -11.69 13.00
CA ILE A 428 -11.69 -10.72 14.10
C ILE A 428 -12.14 -11.42 15.38
N VAL A 429 -13.11 -12.34 15.30
CA VAL A 429 -13.59 -13.11 16.45
C VAL A 429 -12.47 -13.99 17.04
N ARG A 430 -11.65 -14.63 16.19
CA ARG A 430 -10.50 -15.41 16.65
C ARG A 430 -9.48 -14.53 17.37
N LEU A 431 -9.17 -13.37 16.82
CA LEU A 431 -8.27 -12.39 17.45
C LEU A 431 -8.80 -11.95 18.82
N TYR A 432 -10.07 -11.55 18.90
CA TYR A 432 -10.71 -11.16 20.17
C TYR A 432 -10.61 -12.26 21.23
N ASN A 433 -10.94 -13.50 20.86
CA ASN A 433 -10.87 -14.63 21.78
C ASN A 433 -9.44 -14.92 22.28
N ALA A 434 -8.44 -14.78 21.42
CA ALA A 434 -7.03 -14.92 21.79
C ALA A 434 -6.61 -13.82 22.79
N LEU A 435 -6.95 -12.56 22.50
CA LEU A 435 -6.66 -11.41 23.36
C LEU A 435 -7.38 -11.53 24.72
N ARG A 436 -8.61 -12.01 24.75
CA ARG A 436 -9.36 -12.28 26.00
C ARG A 436 -8.68 -13.35 26.85
N LYS A 437 -8.10 -14.40 26.24
CA LYS A 437 -7.31 -15.42 27.00
C LYS A 437 -6.05 -14.80 27.63
N LEU A 438 -5.36 -13.93 26.89
CA LEU A 438 -4.20 -13.18 27.40
C LEU A 438 -4.60 -12.24 28.55
N ASP A 439 -5.64 -11.47 28.37
CA ASP A 439 -6.15 -10.51 29.36
C ASP A 439 -6.57 -11.19 30.67
N SER A 440 -7.26 -12.32 30.58
CA SER A 440 -7.72 -13.10 31.75
C SER A 440 -6.62 -13.91 32.44
N GLY A 441 -5.41 -13.98 31.90
CA GLY A 441 -4.31 -14.79 32.43
C GLY A 441 -4.44 -16.29 32.15
N LYS A 442 -5.37 -16.70 31.29
CA LYS A 442 -5.59 -18.12 30.92
C LYS A 442 -4.57 -18.66 29.92
N ALA A 443 -3.71 -17.81 29.35
CA ALA A 443 -2.69 -18.19 28.38
C ALA A 443 -1.50 -18.96 28.97
N LYS A 444 -1.42 -19.11 30.32
CA LYS A 444 -0.35 -19.87 31.03
C LYS A 444 1.10 -19.53 30.59
N LEU A 445 1.36 -18.27 30.24
CA LEU A 445 2.66 -17.78 29.84
C LEU A 445 3.54 -17.43 31.05
N PRO A 446 4.89 -17.51 30.93
CA PRO A 446 5.81 -17.06 31.96
C PRO A 446 5.60 -15.57 32.29
N ARG A 447 5.52 -15.23 33.57
CA ARG A 447 5.43 -13.83 34.01
C ARG A 447 6.81 -13.20 34.02
N VAL A 448 6.89 -11.99 33.49
CA VAL A 448 8.15 -11.22 33.44
C VAL A 448 7.93 -9.80 33.95
N THR A 449 8.98 -9.22 34.54
CA THR A 449 9.06 -7.79 34.78
C THR A 449 9.60 -7.11 33.54
N ARG A 450 8.81 -6.22 32.93
CA ARG A 450 9.23 -5.51 31.71
C ARG A 450 10.15 -4.33 32.08
N ASN A 451 11.39 -4.39 31.64
CA ASN A 451 12.37 -3.32 31.77
C ASN A 451 12.88 -2.88 30.39
N SER A 452 11.98 -2.47 29.51
CA SER A 452 12.40 -1.93 28.21
C SER A 452 12.73 -0.45 28.36
N LYS A 453 13.97 -0.06 28.07
CA LYS A 453 14.39 1.33 27.96
C LYS A 453 14.58 1.65 26.48
N MET A 454 13.58 2.28 25.89
CA MET A 454 13.74 2.92 24.57
C MET A 454 14.36 4.30 24.76
N PRO A 455 15.16 4.80 23.81
CA PRO A 455 15.63 6.19 23.86
C PRO A 455 14.44 7.16 23.83
N ALA A 456 14.56 8.28 24.52
CA ALA A 456 13.51 9.30 24.59
C ALA A 456 13.37 10.06 23.25
N SER A 457 14.44 10.15 22.50
CA SER A 457 14.49 10.82 21.20
C SER A 457 15.58 10.18 20.33
N LEU A 458 15.49 10.38 19.03
CA LEU A 458 16.58 10.08 18.11
C LEU A 458 17.66 11.17 18.22
N PRO A 459 18.96 10.81 18.10
CA PRO A 459 20.02 11.80 18.00
C PRO A 459 19.87 12.62 16.70
N PRO A 460 20.32 13.89 16.69
CA PRO A 460 20.36 14.66 15.44
C PRO A 460 21.27 13.97 14.42
N ILE A 461 21.01 14.24 13.13
CA ILE A 461 21.89 13.78 12.04
C ILE A 461 22.90 14.87 11.76
N ASP A 462 24.18 14.52 11.83
CA ASP A 462 25.28 15.32 11.31
C ASP A 462 25.91 14.54 10.15
N MET A 463 25.80 15.11 8.92
CA MET A 463 26.24 14.44 7.71
C MET A 463 27.69 14.75 7.41
N ALA A 464 28.59 13.78 7.61
CA ALA A 464 30.00 13.90 7.29
C ALA A 464 30.29 13.82 5.77
N CYS A 465 29.46 13.09 5.02
CA CYS A 465 29.54 12.95 3.56
C CYS A 465 28.18 12.51 2.99
N LEU A 466 28.03 12.54 1.67
CA LEU A 466 26.81 12.07 1.02
C LEU A 466 26.64 10.54 1.17
N PRO A 467 25.39 10.03 1.23
CA PRO A 467 25.11 8.59 1.34
C PRO A 467 25.76 7.76 0.22
N ASN A 468 25.85 8.30 -0.98
CA ASN A 468 26.53 7.67 -2.12
C ASN A 468 28.04 7.50 -1.83
N GLU A 469 28.71 8.53 -1.36
CA GLU A 469 30.14 8.53 -1.04
C GLU A 469 30.44 7.54 0.09
N ALA A 470 29.62 7.54 1.16
CA ALA A 470 29.75 6.60 2.25
C ALA A 470 29.56 5.14 1.79
N PHE A 471 28.58 4.89 0.93
CA PHE A 471 28.23 3.53 0.49
C PHE A 471 29.30 2.92 -0.42
N PHE A 472 29.87 3.69 -1.34
CA PHE A 472 30.88 3.25 -2.28
C PHE A 472 32.32 3.48 -1.80
N GLY A 473 32.49 4.11 -0.64
CA GLY A 473 33.78 4.31 -0.01
C GLY A 473 34.44 3.02 0.48
N LYS A 474 35.70 3.13 0.88
CA LYS A 474 36.43 2.00 1.49
C LYS A 474 35.75 1.58 2.78
N ARG A 475 35.47 0.30 2.91
CA ARG A 475 34.82 -0.30 4.11
C ARG A 475 35.87 -0.87 5.05
N GLU A 476 35.66 -0.61 6.34
CA GLU A 476 36.39 -1.26 7.43
C GLU A 476 35.39 -1.96 8.36
N SER A 477 35.77 -3.14 8.86
CA SER A 477 34.98 -3.85 9.87
C SER A 477 35.56 -3.51 11.23
N LEU A 478 34.75 -2.85 12.07
CA LEU A 478 35.09 -2.51 13.42
C LEU A 478 34.27 -3.38 14.37
N HIS A 479 34.87 -3.80 15.48
CA HIS A 479 34.10 -4.39 16.58
C HIS A 479 33.30 -3.26 17.27
N TRP A 480 32.09 -3.55 17.75
CA TRP A 480 31.26 -2.56 18.38
C TRP A 480 31.92 -1.82 19.57
N SER A 481 32.84 -2.50 20.29
CA SER A 481 33.63 -1.92 21.37
C SER A 481 34.69 -0.92 20.91
N ASP A 482 35.01 -0.90 19.60
CA ASP A 482 36.04 -0.02 19.03
C ASP A 482 35.46 1.28 18.47
N THR A 483 34.15 1.46 18.61
CA THR A 483 33.39 2.60 18.06
C THR A 483 33.10 3.69 19.10
N VAL A 484 33.74 3.68 20.25
CA VAL A 484 33.56 4.67 21.33
C VAL A 484 34.65 5.74 21.28
#